data_8b769f23b4416abb4a5d5a18563e2166
#
_entry.id   8b769f23b4416abb4a5d5a18563e2166
#
_cell.length_a   1.000
_cell.length_b   1.000
_cell.length_c   1.000
_cell.angle_alpha   90.00
_cell.angle_beta   90.00
_cell.angle_gamma   90.00
#
_symmetry.space_group_name_H-M   'P 1'
#
loop_
_entity.id
_entity.type
_entity.pdbx_description
1 polymer ?
#
loop_
_entity_poly.entity_id
_entity_poly.type
_entity_poly.pdbx_seq_one_letter_code
_entity_poly.pdbx_strand_id
1 'polypeptide(L)'
;MPQAKTELFDSRLQDLSQLFKALGHPARIQILQYLANCETCFCGDITEVIPLGRTTINQHLMELKKAGLIQGIVNGSKTNYCLNPERIQLLNKEGIELFNELKKIKTTNCNTEEI
;
A
#
# COMPACT_ATOMS: atom_id res chain seq x y z
N MET A 1 22.04 16.15 -8.16
CA MET A 1 21.30 15.13 -7.45
C MET A 1 21.44 13.79 -8.14
N PRO A 2 21.92 12.76 -7.46
CA PRO A 2 22.00 11.47 -8.12
C PRO A 2 20.62 10.95 -8.45
N GLN A 3 20.45 10.46 -9.64
CA GLN A 3 19.22 9.83 -10.06
C GLN A 3 19.02 8.54 -9.27
N ALA A 4 17.80 8.30 -8.86
CA ALA A 4 17.46 7.03 -8.24
C ALA A 4 17.66 5.93 -9.28
N LYS A 5 18.37 4.87 -8.91
CA LYS A 5 18.63 3.75 -9.82
C LYS A 5 17.35 3.07 -10.29
N THR A 6 16.25 3.29 -9.59
CA THR A 6 14.94 2.79 -9.97
C THR A 6 14.51 3.28 -11.36
N GLU A 7 15.01 4.43 -11.81
CA GLU A 7 14.69 4.96 -13.14
C GLU A 7 15.21 4.09 -14.27
N LEU A 8 16.12 3.17 -13.97
CA LEU A 8 16.65 2.23 -14.96
C LEU A 8 15.70 1.07 -15.24
N PHE A 9 14.62 0.98 -14.47
CA PHE A 9 13.66 -0.13 -14.56
C PHE A 9 12.41 0.28 -15.33
N ASP A 10 11.71 -0.71 -15.86
CA ASP A 10 10.40 -0.52 -16.47
C ASP A 10 9.46 0.23 -15.52
N SER A 11 8.69 1.16 -16.07
CA SER A 11 7.75 1.96 -15.31
C SER A 11 6.73 1.11 -14.54
N ARG A 12 6.32 -0.04 -15.09
CA ARG A 12 5.44 -0.98 -14.37
C ARG A 12 6.09 -1.49 -13.10
N LEU A 13 7.37 -1.86 -13.18
CA LEU A 13 8.10 -2.36 -12.00
C LEU A 13 8.30 -1.25 -10.97
N GLN A 14 8.58 -0.05 -11.43
CA GLN A 14 8.72 1.10 -10.54
C GLN A 14 7.41 1.38 -9.80
N ASP A 15 6.31 1.42 -10.53
CA ASP A 15 4.99 1.70 -9.95
C ASP A 15 4.57 0.62 -8.95
N LEU A 16 4.73 -0.64 -9.33
CA LEU A 16 4.41 -1.76 -8.45
C LEU A 16 5.27 -1.74 -7.18
N SER A 17 6.56 -1.46 -7.31
CA SER A 17 7.45 -1.39 -6.14
C SER A 17 7.04 -0.25 -5.20
N GLN A 18 6.58 0.87 -5.72
CA GLN A 18 6.09 1.97 -4.88
C GLN A 18 4.84 1.57 -4.12
N LEU A 19 3.94 0.82 -4.75
CA LEU A 19 2.75 0.29 -4.09
C LEU A 19 3.11 -0.66 -2.96
N PHE A 20 4.01 -1.61 -3.21
CA PHE A 20 4.47 -2.53 -2.18
C PHE A 20 5.20 -1.81 -1.05
N LYS A 21 6.00 -0.81 -1.38
CA LYS A 21 6.70 -0.02 -0.38
C LYS A 21 5.70 0.69 0.55
N ALA A 22 4.63 1.21 -0.03
CA ALA A 22 3.58 1.86 0.76
C ALA A 22 2.88 0.88 1.70
N LEU A 23 2.81 -0.41 1.34
CA LEU A 23 2.24 -1.45 2.18
C LEU A 23 3.20 -1.97 3.25
N GLY A 24 4.46 -1.58 3.20
CA GLY A 24 5.53 -2.20 3.97
C GLY A 24 5.63 -1.79 5.43
N HIS A 25 4.49 -1.56 6.10
CA HIS A 25 4.46 -1.25 7.52
C HIS A 25 3.14 -1.76 8.11
N PRO A 26 3.16 -2.41 9.29
CA PRO A 26 1.94 -2.97 9.88
C PRO A 26 0.83 -1.94 10.06
N ALA A 27 1.18 -0.73 10.47
CA ALA A 27 0.19 0.33 10.65
C ALA A 27 -0.51 0.69 9.35
N ARG A 28 0.22 0.69 8.23
CA ARG A 28 -0.37 1.02 6.93
C ARG A 28 -1.32 -0.06 6.46
N ILE A 29 -0.98 -1.31 6.65
CA ILE A 29 -1.87 -2.42 6.34
C ILE A 29 -3.13 -2.33 7.19
N GLN A 30 -2.98 -2.05 8.47
CA GLN A 30 -4.13 -1.91 9.37
C GLN A 30 -5.01 -0.73 8.98
N ILE A 31 -4.43 0.39 8.58
CA ILE A 31 -5.19 1.54 8.08
C ILE A 31 -6.01 1.15 6.86
N LEU A 32 -5.40 0.46 5.90
CA LEU A 32 -6.10 0.03 4.68
C LEU A 32 -7.23 -0.94 5.01
N GLN A 33 -7.01 -1.88 5.92
CA GLN A 33 -8.04 -2.81 6.36
C GLN A 33 -9.20 -2.07 7.03
N TYR A 34 -8.88 -1.09 7.86
CA TYR A 34 -9.90 -0.29 8.52
C TYR A 34 -10.74 0.46 7.49
N LEU A 35 -10.11 1.11 6.51
CA LEU A 35 -10.83 1.85 5.47
C LEU A 35 -11.64 0.91 4.58
N ALA A 36 -11.15 -0.29 4.33
CA ALA A 36 -11.87 -1.28 3.52
C ALA A 36 -13.16 -1.75 4.20
N ASN A 37 -13.22 -1.70 5.50
CA ASN A 37 -14.39 -2.11 6.27
C ASN A 37 -15.34 -0.97 6.59
N CYS A 38 -15.02 0.24 6.15
CA CYS A 38 -15.90 1.38 6.30
C CYS A 38 -16.89 1.43 5.15
N GLU A 39 -18.17 1.63 5.46
CA GLU A 39 -19.19 1.79 4.43
C GLU A 39 -19.10 3.14 3.71
N THR A 40 -18.52 4.12 4.40
CA THR A 40 -18.33 5.46 3.86
C THR A 40 -16.94 5.96 4.21
N CYS A 41 -16.55 7.07 3.60
CA CYS A 41 -15.27 7.71 3.93
C CYS A 41 -15.28 8.43 5.28
N PHE A 42 -16.38 8.36 6.01
CA PHE A 42 -16.56 9.02 7.33
C PHE A 42 -16.75 7.96 8.40
N CYS A 43 -15.72 7.22 8.67
CA CYS A 43 -15.78 6.02 9.50
C CYS A 43 -15.35 6.26 10.95
N GLY A 44 -15.17 7.48 11.35
CA GLY A 44 -14.72 7.83 12.69
C GLY A 44 -13.24 8.12 12.75
N ASP A 45 -12.73 8.28 13.96
CA ASP A 45 -11.34 8.67 14.17
C ASP A 45 -10.43 7.44 14.12
N ILE A 46 -9.57 7.41 13.13
CA ILE A 46 -8.64 6.30 12.93
C ILE A 46 -7.62 6.18 14.08
N THR A 47 -7.40 7.26 14.83
CA THR A 47 -6.49 7.23 15.97
C THR A 47 -7.03 6.36 17.11
N GLU A 48 -8.31 6.07 17.14
CA GLU A 48 -8.90 5.18 18.15
C GLU A 48 -8.61 3.71 17.87
N VAL A 49 -8.27 3.39 16.62
CA VAL A 49 -8.07 2.00 16.17
C VAL A 49 -6.59 1.65 16.09
N ILE A 50 -5.77 2.59 15.69
CA ILE A 50 -4.34 2.38 15.50
C ILE A 50 -3.60 2.83 16.77
N PRO A 51 -2.80 1.96 17.39
CA PRO A 51 -2.14 2.27 18.66
C PRO A 51 -0.87 3.11 18.45
N LEU A 52 -1.00 4.23 17.77
CA LEU A 52 0.09 5.15 17.50
C LEU A 52 -0.37 6.57 17.72
N GLY A 53 0.57 7.48 17.94
CA GLY A 53 0.26 8.90 18.06
C GLY A 53 -0.23 9.49 16.75
N ARG A 54 -0.96 10.58 16.86
CA ARG A 54 -1.57 11.26 15.71
C ARG A 54 -0.55 11.65 14.65
N THR A 55 0.61 12.16 15.06
CA THR A 55 1.65 12.58 14.13
C THR A 55 2.17 11.40 13.31
N THR A 56 2.40 10.27 13.95
CA THR A 56 2.87 9.06 13.29
C THR A 56 1.80 8.51 12.35
N ILE A 57 0.55 8.49 12.76
CA ILE A 57 -0.56 8.06 11.91
C ILE A 57 -0.66 8.96 10.68
N ASN A 58 -0.54 10.28 10.86
CA ASN A 58 -0.57 11.21 9.73
C ASN A 58 0.56 10.96 8.74
N GLN A 59 1.74 10.59 9.22
CA GLN A 59 2.86 10.24 8.35
C GLN A 59 2.53 9.01 7.51
N HIS A 60 1.92 7.99 8.11
CA HIS A 60 1.50 6.78 7.38
C HIS A 60 0.40 7.10 6.36
N LEU A 61 -0.56 7.92 6.73
CA LEU A 61 -1.60 8.37 5.81
C LEU A 61 -1.00 9.12 4.62
N MET A 62 -0.01 9.96 4.87
CA MET A 62 0.69 10.70 3.82
C MET A 62 1.38 9.76 2.84
N GLU A 63 2.06 8.72 3.33
CA GLU A 63 2.73 7.75 2.48
C GLU A 63 1.74 6.95 1.63
N LEU A 64 0.62 6.55 2.22
CA LEU A 64 -0.44 5.87 1.47
C LEU A 64 -1.06 6.78 0.41
N LYS A 65 -1.25 8.05 0.74
CA LYS A 65 -1.78 9.04 -0.19
C LYS A 65 -0.82 9.29 -1.35
N LYS A 66 0.48 9.41 -1.08
CA LYS A 66 1.50 9.58 -2.13
C LYS A 66 1.49 8.42 -3.11
N ALA A 67 1.29 7.20 -2.61
CA ALA A 67 1.20 6.01 -3.46
C ALA A 67 -0.13 5.92 -4.22
N GLY A 68 -1.07 6.80 -3.91
CA GLY A 68 -2.37 6.85 -4.55
C GLY A 68 -3.37 5.83 -4.02
N LEU A 69 -3.04 5.11 -2.95
CA LEU A 69 -3.91 4.05 -2.40
C LEU A 69 -5.12 4.61 -1.66
N ILE A 70 -4.98 5.81 -1.11
CA ILE A 70 -6.07 6.49 -0.41
C ILE A 70 -6.23 7.91 -0.96
N GLN A 71 -7.42 8.46 -0.74
CA GLN A 71 -7.75 9.83 -1.08
C GLN A 71 -8.21 10.55 0.18
N GLY A 72 -7.84 11.83 0.31
CA GLY A 72 -8.33 12.68 1.36
C GLY A 72 -9.50 13.50 0.89
N ILE A 73 -10.55 13.54 1.69
CA ILE A 73 -11.73 14.37 1.43
C ILE A 73 -11.85 15.39 2.56
N VAL A 74 -11.74 16.65 2.19
CA VAL A 74 -11.81 17.74 3.17
C VAL A 74 -13.26 17.99 3.54
N ASN A 75 -13.53 18.00 4.84
CA ASN A 75 -14.85 18.29 5.40
C ASN A 75 -14.67 19.26 6.56
N GLY A 76 -14.80 20.56 6.28
CA GLY A 76 -14.53 21.59 7.26
C GLY A 76 -13.05 21.60 7.66
N SER A 77 -12.77 21.48 8.95
CA SER A 77 -11.41 21.44 9.48
C SER A 77 -10.82 20.03 9.51
N LYS A 78 -11.62 19.03 9.09
CA LYS A 78 -11.19 17.62 9.13
C LYS A 78 -10.92 17.11 7.73
N THR A 79 -10.03 16.13 7.65
CA THR A 79 -9.81 15.39 6.42
C THR A 79 -10.21 13.93 6.69
N ASN A 80 -11.14 13.43 5.91
CA ASN A 80 -11.54 12.04 5.94
C ASN A 80 -10.85 11.30 4.81
N TYR A 81 -10.57 10.03 5.01
CA TYR A 81 -9.83 9.24 4.05
C TYR A 81 -10.67 8.07 3.56
N CYS A 82 -10.52 7.74 2.29
CA CYS A 82 -11.11 6.53 1.73
C CYS A 82 -10.15 5.89 0.74
N LEU A 83 -10.38 4.62 0.45
CA LEU A 83 -9.57 3.91 -0.51
C LEU A 83 -9.79 4.49 -1.90
N ASN A 84 -8.74 4.48 -2.71
CA ASN A 84 -8.83 4.80 -4.12
C ASN A 84 -9.08 3.51 -4.89
N PRO A 85 -10.29 3.27 -5.40
CA PRO A 85 -10.62 1.98 -6.01
C PRO A 85 -9.74 1.63 -7.21
N GLU A 86 -9.39 2.62 -8.01
CA GLU A 86 -8.59 2.39 -9.22
C GLU A 86 -7.19 1.91 -8.87
N ARG A 87 -6.55 2.54 -7.88
CA ARG A 87 -5.20 2.13 -7.45
C ARG A 87 -5.22 0.80 -6.73
N ILE A 88 -6.25 0.54 -5.94
CA ILE A 88 -6.40 -0.76 -5.27
C ILE A 88 -6.59 -1.87 -6.30
N GLN A 89 -7.40 -1.63 -7.33
CA GLN A 89 -7.58 -2.61 -8.41
C GLN A 89 -6.30 -2.85 -9.18
N LEU A 90 -5.52 -1.82 -9.44
CA LEU A 90 -4.24 -1.95 -10.11
C LEU A 90 -3.27 -2.79 -9.27
N LEU A 91 -3.20 -2.50 -7.97
CA LEU A 91 -2.37 -3.28 -7.04
C LEU A 91 -2.80 -4.74 -7.04
N ASN A 92 -4.10 -5.00 -7.00
CA ASN A 92 -4.63 -6.35 -7.02
C ASN A 92 -4.24 -7.08 -8.29
N LYS A 93 -4.45 -6.46 -9.44
CA LYS A 93 -4.14 -7.05 -10.73
C LYS A 93 -2.65 -7.36 -10.87
N GLU A 94 -1.81 -6.37 -10.65
CA GLU A 94 -0.36 -6.52 -10.81
C GLU A 94 0.23 -7.43 -9.74
N GLY A 95 -0.29 -7.36 -8.52
CA GLY A 95 0.13 -8.24 -7.44
C GLY A 95 -0.20 -9.69 -7.71
N ILE A 96 -1.40 -9.97 -8.19
CA ILE A 96 -1.82 -11.35 -8.53
C ILE A 96 -0.95 -11.89 -9.65
N GLU A 97 -0.67 -11.11 -10.68
CA GLU A 97 0.21 -11.54 -11.77
C GLU A 97 1.60 -11.91 -11.24
N LEU A 98 2.16 -11.07 -10.37
CA LEU A 98 3.45 -11.34 -9.76
C LEU A 98 3.41 -12.63 -8.93
N PHE A 99 2.41 -12.77 -8.08
CA PHE A 99 2.30 -13.94 -7.20
C PHE A 99 2.11 -15.22 -8.00
N ASN A 100 1.38 -15.16 -9.10
CA ASN A 100 1.22 -16.32 -10.00
C ASN A 100 2.52 -16.70 -10.66
N GLU A 101 3.35 -15.72 -11.05
CA GLU A 101 4.69 -16.01 -11.56
C GLU A 101 5.57 -16.67 -10.50
N LEU A 102 5.51 -16.16 -9.28
CA LEU A 102 6.31 -16.72 -8.18
C LEU A 102 5.87 -18.13 -7.80
N LYS A 103 4.59 -18.44 -7.99
CA LYS A 103 4.07 -19.80 -7.74
C LYS A 103 4.59 -20.84 -8.73
N LYS A 104 5.15 -20.43 -9.85
CA LYS A 104 5.70 -21.34 -10.85
C LYS A 104 7.05 -21.93 -10.44
N ILE A 105 7.35 -21.97 -9.16
CA ILE A 105 8.60 -22.51 -8.64
C ILE A 105 8.75 -23.97 -9.10
N LYS A 106 9.84 -24.23 -9.79
CA LYS A 106 10.19 -25.61 -10.20
C LYS A 106 11.10 -26.21 -9.14
N THR A 107 10.53 -26.91 -8.20
CA THR A 107 11.29 -27.50 -7.09
C THR A 107 12.27 -28.57 -7.53
N THR A 108 12.05 -29.16 -8.70
CA THR A 108 12.91 -30.21 -9.22
C THR A 108 14.26 -29.70 -9.72
N ASN A 109 14.38 -28.40 -9.98
CA ASN A 109 15.60 -27.80 -10.52
C ASN A 109 16.44 -27.10 -9.48
N CYS A 110 15.94 -27.01 -8.28
CA CYS A 110 16.66 -26.35 -7.20
C CYS A 110 17.19 -27.37 -6.24
N ASN A 111 18.49 -27.33 -6.05
CA ASN A 111 19.11 -28.07 -5.00
C ASN A 111 18.82 -27.30 -3.72
N THR A 112 17.69 -27.60 -3.13
CA THR A 112 17.28 -26.89 -1.92
C THR A 112 17.98 -27.48 -0.74
N GLU A 113 19.13 -26.96 -0.46
CA GLU A 113 19.64 -27.13 0.88
C GLU A 113 18.94 -26.09 1.72
N GLU A 114 18.23 -26.55 2.71
CA GLU A 114 17.60 -25.65 3.65
C GLU A 114 18.66 -24.94 4.45
N ILE A 115 18.53 -23.66 4.49
CA ILE A 115 19.43 -22.78 5.23
C ILE A 115 19.01 -22.75 6.69
#